data_512318bf1c43993982e8dc80fee1ee39
#
_entry.id   512318bf1c43993982e8dc80fee1ee39
#
_cell.length_a   1.000
_cell.length_b   1.000
_cell.length_c   1.000
_cell.angle_alpha   90.00
_cell.angle_beta   90.00
_cell.angle_gamma   90.00
#
_symmetry.space_group_name_H-M   'P 1'
#
loop_
_entity.id
_entity.type
_entity.pdbx_description
1 polymer ?
#
loop_
_entity_poly.entity_id
_entity_poly.type
_entity_poly.pdbx_seq_one_letter_code
_entity_poly.pdbx_strand_id
1 'polypeptide(L)'
;MTKSLILILTVLFFLVGCSPFGGDKESRKLVAKGLTPKTLYEQAEDMVDAGSIDQAIAQYQIILSSYPGSKYAIQARLDIAYNLYKRKKYTRAIIELDKFIDKYPDLQSTPYAYYLKGVVAEDKSISILDNLVTDSAQRDVDSVREAYSYFADLIDTFPNSKYANEASTKLTKLMNTLARHELYVAIYYTKIGSHIAAINRSKFIIENYPNSSSIPDGLHLMAYNYDAISAVKLATDTRKVLSSSYSNYSPNYSID
;
A
#
# COMPACT_ATOMS: atom_id res chain seq x y z
N MET A 1 -13.08 -60.43 44.08
CA MET A 1 -13.76 -60.71 42.75
C MET A 1 -14.64 -59.54 42.46
N THR A 2 -14.16 -58.53 41.75
CA THR A 2 -14.93 -57.36 41.33
C THR A 2 -14.56 -57.08 39.88
N LYS A 3 -15.53 -57.26 38.98
CA LYS A 3 -15.38 -57.00 37.54
C LYS A 3 -15.49 -55.50 37.29
N SER A 4 -14.39 -54.89 36.85
CA SER A 4 -14.39 -53.50 36.34
C SER A 4 -15.04 -53.47 34.94
N LEU A 5 -16.14 -52.74 34.86
CA LEU A 5 -16.84 -52.42 33.62
C LEU A 5 -16.19 -51.15 33.01
N ILE A 6 -15.41 -51.31 31.97
CA ILE A 6 -14.84 -50.19 31.20
C ILE A 6 -15.91 -49.67 30.27
N LEU A 7 -16.44 -48.50 30.59
CA LEU A 7 -17.37 -47.75 29.72
C LEU A 7 -16.57 -47.00 28.67
N ILE A 8 -16.55 -47.48 27.42
CA ILE A 8 -15.95 -46.78 26.29
C ILE A 8 -16.94 -45.68 25.87
N LEU A 9 -16.67 -44.46 26.26
CA LEU A 9 -17.40 -43.29 25.78
C LEU A 9 -16.83 -42.90 24.40
N THR A 10 -17.47 -43.34 23.33
CA THR A 10 -17.18 -42.88 21.96
C THR A 10 -17.70 -41.47 21.78
N VAL A 11 -16.79 -40.51 21.90
CA VAL A 11 -17.06 -39.11 21.52
C VAL A 11 -17.12 -39.06 20.01
N LEU A 12 -18.32 -38.98 19.45
CA LEU A 12 -18.58 -38.71 18.06
C LEU A 12 -18.27 -37.24 17.80
N PHE A 13 -17.06 -36.92 17.31
CA PHE A 13 -16.69 -35.60 16.83
C PHE A 13 -17.48 -35.36 15.53
N PHE A 14 -18.60 -34.66 15.61
CA PHE A 14 -19.19 -34.01 14.45
C PHE A 14 -18.24 -32.92 13.96
N LEU A 15 -17.39 -33.26 13.00
CA LEU A 15 -16.70 -32.31 12.17
C LEU A 15 -17.78 -31.60 11.31
N VAL A 16 -18.34 -30.53 11.86
CA VAL A 16 -19.01 -29.52 11.04
C VAL A 16 -17.91 -28.85 10.23
N GLY A 17 -17.58 -29.45 9.10
CA GLY A 17 -16.73 -28.87 8.09
C GLY A 17 -17.44 -27.59 7.62
N CYS A 18 -17.01 -26.42 8.07
CA CYS A 18 -17.25 -25.16 7.37
C CYS A 18 -16.63 -25.31 5.99
N SER A 19 -17.43 -25.73 5.03
CA SER A 19 -17.07 -25.70 3.61
C SER A 19 -16.95 -24.22 3.21
N PRO A 20 -15.77 -23.69 2.85
CA PRO A 20 -15.63 -22.33 2.38
C PRO A 20 -16.23 -22.11 0.98
N PHE A 21 -16.96 -23.10 0.47
CA PHE A 21 -17.53 -23.14 -0.88
C PHE A 21 -19.07 -23.10 -0.89
N GLY A 22 -19.67 -22.14 -0.15
CA GLY A 22 -21.11 -21.85 -0.28
C GLY A 22 -21.49 -21.28 -1.65
N GLY A 23 -20.56 -20.68 -2.39
CA GLY A 23 -20.79 -20.06 -3.69
C GLY A 23 -21.20 -21.02 -4.82
N ASP A 24 -20.81 -22.28 -4.75
CA ASP A 24 -21.01 -23.23 -5.85
C ASP A 24 -22.48 -23.67 -6.05
N LYS A 25 -23.25 -23.74 -4.96
CA LYS A 25 -24.67 -24.12 -5.04
C LYS A 25 -25.57 -22.96 -5.50
N GLU A 26 -25.27 -21.75 -5.06
CA GLU A 26 -26.05 -20.57 -5.41
C GLU A 26 -25.75 -20.13 -6.83
N SER A 27 -24.50 -20.16 -7.27
CA SER A 27 -24.10 -19.91 -8.65
C SER A 27 -24.77 -20.88 -9.63
N ARG A 28 -24.79 -22.20 -9.34
CA ARG A 28 -25.48 -23.20 -10.16
C ARG A 28 -26.99 -22.96 -10.24
N LYS A 29 -27.62 -22.50 -9.14
CA LYS A 29 -29.04 -22.19 -9.09
C LYS A 29 -29.40 -20.96 -9.95
N LEU A 30 -28.53 -19.96 -9.98
CA LEU A 30 -28.73 -18.73 -10.78
C LEU A 30 -28.49 -19.00 -12.27
N VAL A 31 -27.49 -19.79 -12.63
CA VAL A 31 -27.26 -20.27 -14.00
C VAL A 31 -28.44 -21.12 -14.48
N ALA A 32 -28.95 -22.01 -13.61
CA ALA A 32 -30.15 -22.81 -13.93
C ALA A 32 -31.42 -21.97 -14.14
N LYS A 33 -31.50 -20.77 -13.59
CA LYS A 33 -32.56 -19.77 -13.83
C LYS A 33 -32.39 -18.99 -15.13
N GLY A 34 -31.34 -19.26 -15.92
CA GLY A 34 -31.06 -18.55 -17.17
C GLY A 34 -30.56 -17.12 -17.02
N LEU A 35 -30.07 -16.72 -15.83
CA LEU A 35 -29.51 -15.39 -15.63
C LEU A 35 -28.18 -15.26 -16.38
N THR A 36 -28.06 -14.21 -17.17
CA THR A 36 -26.86 -13.92 -17.95
C THR A 36 -25.83 -13.18 -17.09
N PRO A 37 -24.51 -13.24 -17.44
CA PRO A 37 -23.50 -12.45 -16.72
C PRO A 37 -23.77 -10.93 -16.76
N LYS A 38 -24.42 -10.47 -17.82
CA LYS A 38 -24.88 -9.06 -17.93
C LYS A 38 -25.92 -8.73 -16.86
N THR A 39 -26.98 -9.54 -16.79
CA THR A 39 -28.07 -9.33 -15.83
C THR A 39 -27.58 -9.39 -14.37
N LEU A 40 -26.67 -10.35 -14.07
CA LEU A 40 -26.08 -10.47 -12.74
C LEU A 40 -25.21 -9.25 -12.40
N TYR A 41 -24.51 -8.70 -13.40
CA TYR A 41 -23.67 -7.53 -13.23
C TYR A 41 -24.52 -6.28 -12.96
N GLU A 42 -25.57 -6.02 -13.77
CA GLU A 42 -26.50 -4.91 -13.58
C GLU A 42 -27.17 -4.98 -12.20
N GLN A 43 -27.58 -6.15 -11.74
CA GLN A 43 -28.12 -6.33 -10.39
C GLN A 43 -27.10 -5.99 -9.30
N ALA A 44 -25.81 -6.30 -9.52
CA ALA A 44 -24.76 -5.94 -8.56
C ALA A 44 -24.53 -4.42 -8.52
N GLU A 45 -24.58 -3.74 -9.68
CA GLU A 45 -24.51 -2.27 -9.74
C GLU A 45 -25.69 -1.63 -8.99
N ASP A 46 -26.93 -2.10 -9.20
CA ASP A 46 -28.11 -1.66 -8.46
C ASP A 46 -27.93 -1.82 -6.93
N MET A 47 -27.29 -2.93 -6.48
CA MET A 47 -26.97 -3.15 -5.08
C MET A 47 -25.92 -2.17 -4.55
N VAL A 48 -24.93 -1.79 -5.37
CA VAL A 48 -23.93 -0.76 -5.02
C VAL A 48 -24.63 0.58 -4.83
N ASP A 49 -25.49 0.97 -5.77
CA ASP A 49 -26.26 2.23 -5.73
C ASP A 49 -27.21 2.29 -4.53
N ALA A 50 -27.78 1.15 -4.16
CA ALA A 50 -28.59 1.01 -2.94
C ALA A 50 -27.78 0.95 -1.63
N GLY A 51 -26.44 1.03 -1.70
CA GLY A 51 -25.56 0.94 -0.53
C GLY A 51 -25.36 -0.48 0.04
N SER A 52 -25.91 -1.52 -0.63
CA SER A 52 -25.84 -2.93 -0.23
C SER A 52 -24.53 -3.57 -0.70
N ILE A 53 -23.39 -2.96 -0.36
CA ILE A 53 -22.07 -3.27 -0.89
C ILE A 53 -21.65 -4.74 -0.69
N ASP A 54 -21.92 -5.30 0.48
CA ASP A 54 -21.53 -6.70 0.76
C ASP A 54 -22.32 -7.69 -0.11
N GLN A 55 -23.57 -7.38 -0.41
CA GLN A 55 -24.41 -8.17 -1.33
C GLN A 55 -23.93 -8.00 -2.78
N ALA A 56 -23.59 -6.78 -3.20
CA ALA A 56 -23.00 -6.53 -4.51
C ALA A 56 -21.69 -7.32 -4.71
N ILE A 57 -20.79 -7.31 -3.73
CA ILE A 57 -19.54 -8.09 -3.77
C ILE A 57 -19.84 -9.59 -3.91
N ALA A 58 -20.81 -10.12 -3.16
CA ALA A 58 -21.22 -11.52 -3.29
C ALA A 58 -21.77 -11.82 -4.68
N GLN A 59 -22.58 -10.91 -5.26
CA GLN A 59 -23.12 -11.04 -6.61
C GLN A 59 -22.01 -11.01 -7.68
N TYR A 60 -21.04 -10.11 -7.57
CA TYR A 60 -19.84 -10.09 -8.43
C TYR A 60 -19.05 -11.39 -8.33
N GLN A 61 -18.89 -11.97 -7.13
CA GLN A 61 -18.21 -13.26 -6.95
C GLN A 61 -18.94 -14.41 -7.66
N ILE A 62 -20.28 -14.38 -7.73
CA ILE A 62 -21.06 -15.34 -8.51
C ILE A 62 -20.72 -15.21 -10.00
N ILE A 63 -20.57 -14.00 -10.53
CA ILE A 63 -20.16 -13.81 -11.92
C ILE A 63 -18.76 -14.41 -12.18
N LEU A 64 -17.82 -14.16 -11.24
CA LEU A 64 -16.45 -14.70 -11.36
C LEU A 64 -16.42 -16.22 -11.37
N SER A 65 -17.29 -16.88 -10.61
CA SER A 65 -17.34 -18.34 -10.50
C SER A 65 -18.13 -19.00 -11.65
N SER A 66 -19.25 -18.37 -12.07
CA SER A 66 -20.16 -18.96 -13.05
C SER A 66 -19.79 -18.62 -14.49
N TYR A 67 -19.16 -17.46 -14.74
CA TYR A 67 -18.86 -16.92 -16.07
C TYR A 67 -17.45 -16.37 -16.16
N PRO A 68 -16.40 -17.13 -15.79
CA PRO A 68 -15.03 -16.62 -15.60
C PRO A 68 -14.38 -16.03 -16.87
N GLY A 69 -14.87 -16.39 -18.06
CA GLY A 69 -14.40 -15.88 -19.36
C GLY A 69 -15.18 -14.68 -19.88
N SER A 70 -16.22 -14.22 -19.18
CA SER A 70 -17.02 -13.08 -19.65
C SER A 70 -16.31 -11.73 -19.38
N LYS A 71 -16.59 -10.73 -20.23
CA LYS A 71 -16.14 -9.36 -19.98
C LYS A 71 -16.66 -8.81 -18.64
N TYR A 72 -17.83 -9.27 -18.20
CA TYR A 72 -18.42 -8.89 -16.92
C TYR A 72 -17.65 -9.48 -15.72
N ALA A 73 -17.05 -10.66 -15.87
CA ALA A 73 -16.18 -11.20 -14.84
C ALA A 73 -14.88 -10.39 -14.69
N ILE A 74 -14.33 -9.90 -15.80
CA ILE A 74 -13.15 -9.04 -15.78
C ILE A 74 -13.47 -7.75 -15.02
N GLN A 75 -14.57 -7.08 -15.37
CA GLN A 75 -15.01 -5.84 -14.72
C GLN A 75 -15.38 -6.06 -13.26
N ALA A 76 -16.18 -7.11 -12.97
CA ALA A 76 -16.58 -7.45 -11.61
C ALA A 76 -15.40 -7.62 -10.63
N ARG A 77 -14.25 -8.12 -11.11
CA ARG A 77 -13.06 -8.24 -10.26
C ARG A 77 -12.50 -6.87 -9.87
N LEU A 78 -12.48 -5.91 -10.79
CA LEU A 78 -12.08 -4.53 -10.47
C LEU A 78 -13.09 -3.87 -9.52
N ASP A 79 -14.39 -4.10 -9.75
CA ASP A 79 -15.44 -3.51 -8.93
C ASP A 79 -15.46 -4.09 -7.51
N ILE A 80 -15.15 -5.37 -7.34
CA ILE A 80 -14.91 -5.95 -6.00
C ILE A 80 -13.78 -5.22 -5.29
N ALA A 81 -12.64 -5.02 -5.95
CA ALA A 81 -11.50 -4.31 -5.36
C ALA A 81 -11.86 -2.86 -5.00
N TYR A 82 -12.51 -2.15 -5.91
CA TYR A 82 -12.96 -0.77 -5.68
C TYR A 82 -13.96 -0.66 -4.52
N ASN A 83 -14.95 -1.54 -4.46
CA ASN A 83 -15.94 -1.54 -3.38
C ASN A 83 -15.31 -1.92 -2.03
N LEU A 84 -14.35 -2.84 -1.99
CA LEU A 84 -13.57 -3.14 -0.79
C LEU A 84 -12.77 -1.91 -0.33
N TYR A 85 -12.14 -1.18 -1.26
CA TYR A 85 -11.46 0.08 -0.99
C TYR A 85 -12.42 1.12 -0.39
N LYS A 86 -13.57 1.36 -0.99
CA LYS A 86 -14.59 2.30 -0.47
C LYS A 86 -15.06 1.94 0.94
N ARG A 87 -15.05 0.66 1.28
CA ARG A 87 -15.34 0.14 2.62
C ARG A 87 -14.13 0.14 3.56
N LYS A 88 -13.01 0.77 3.16
CA LYS A 88 -11.75 0.80 3.92
C LYS A 88 -11.17 -0.59 4.22
N LYS A 89 -11.52 -1.60 3.42
CA LYS A 89 -10.96 -2.96 3.50
C LYS A 89 -9.69 -3.04 2.66
N TYR A 90 -8.73 -2.17 2.93
CA TYR A 90 -7.56 -1.89 2.11
C TYR A 90 -6.76 -3.15 1.73
N THR A 91 -6.41 -3.98 2.72
CA THR A 91 -5.65 -5.22 2.46
C THR A 91 -6.39 -6.16 1.51
N ARG A 92 -7.71 -6.32 1.67
CA ARG A 92 -8.51 -7.17 0.76
C ARG A 92 -8.62 -6.56 -0.64
N ALA A 93 -8.72 -5.23 -0.74
CA ALA A 93 -8.74 -4.54 -2.03
C ALA A 93 -7.42 -4.78 -2.80
N ILE A 94 -6.27 -4.65 -2.13
CA ILE A 94 -4.95 -4.93 -2.72
C ILE A 94 -4.86 -6.38 -3.22
N ILE A 95 -5.30 -7.35 -2.42
CA ILE A 95 -5.31 -8.78 -2.83
C ILE A 95 -6.16 -9.01 -4.09
N GLU A 96 -7.32 -8.36 -4.21
CA GLU A 96 -8.16 -8.51 -5.42
C GLU A 96 -7.53 -7.82 -6.64
N LEU A 97 -6.82 -6.70 -6.44
CA LEU A 97 -6.06 -6.02 -7.50
C LEU A 97 -4.86 -6.88 -7.96
N ASP A 98 -4.14 -7.52 -7.05
CA ASP A 98 -3.06 -8.46 -7.38
C ASP A 98 -3.59 -9.62 -8.24
N LYS A 99 -4.69 -10.26 -7.82
CA LYS A 99 -5.35 -11.30 -8.60
C LYS A 99 -5.81 -10.83 -9.99
N PHE A 100 -6.17 -9.54 -10.11
CA PHE A 100 -6.53 -8.97 -11.40
C PHE A 100 -5.30 -8.81 -12.29
N ILE A 101 -4.23 -8.22 -11.75
CA ILE A 101 -2.96 -7.97 -12.45
C ILE A 101 -2.34 -9.29 -12.92
N ASP A 102 -2.26 -10.27 -12.03
CA ASP A 102 -1.70 -11.61 -12.34
C ASP A 102 -2.48 -12.31 -13.46
N LYS A 103 -3.80 -12.20 -13.44
CA LYS A 103 -4.66 -12.89 -14.41
C LYS A 103 -4.76 -12.17 -15.74
N TYR A 104 -4.63 -10.85 -15.74
CA TYR A 104 -4.87 -10.00 -16.91
C TYR A 104 -3.75 -8.95 -17.10
N PRO A 105 -2.48 -9.37 -17.27
CA PRO A 105 -1.35 -8.43 -17.33
C PRO A 105 -1.42 -7.45 -18.50
N ASP A 106 -2.01 -7.85 -19.63
CA ASP A 106 -1.98 -7.11 -20.90
C ASP A 106 -3.31 -6.41 -21.25
N LEU A 107 -4.28 -6.38 -20.33
CA LEU A 107 -5.54 -5.69 -20.62
C LEU A 107 -5.39 -4.17 -20.55
N GLN A 108 -6.16 -3.46 -21.36
CA GLN A 108 -6.22 -2.00 -21.34
C GLN A 108 -6.58 -1.42 -19.96
N SER A 109 -7.26 -2.19 -19.11
CA SER A 109 -7.63 -1.81 -17.75
C SER A 109 -6.55 -2.13 -16.70
N THR A 110 -5.49 -2.85 -17.05
CA THR A 110 -4.44 -3.24 -16.09
C THR A 110 -3.68 -2.05 -15.50
N PRO A 111 -3.33 -0.99 -16.27
CA PRO A 111 -2.76 0.21 -15.69
C PRO A 111 -3.66 0.87 -14.62
N TYR A 112 -4.99 0.77 -14.76
CA TYR A 112 -5.90 1.24 -13.72
C TYR A 112 -5.80 0.40 -12.43
N ALA A 113 -5.64 -0.91 -12.57
CA ALA A 113 -5.49 -1.77 -11.38
C ALA A 113 -4.20 -1.44 -10.60
N TYR A 114 -3.08 -1.20 -11.29
CA TYR A 114 -1.84 -0.71 -10.67
C TYR A 114 -2.03 0.64 -9.98
N TYR A 115 -2.67 1.59 -10.68
CA TYR A 115 -2.95 2.91 -10.12
C TYR A 115 -3.82 2.82 -8.87
N LEU A 116 -4.92 2.07 -8.92
CA LEU A 116 -5.82 1.90 -7.79
C LEU A 116 -5.12 1.21 -6.60
N LYS A 117 -4.22 0.27 -6.86
CA LYS A 117 -3.40 -0.38 -5.83
C LYS A 117 -2.54 0.64 -5.07
N GLY A 118 -1.89 1.57 -5.78
CA GLY A 118 -1.15 2.68 -5.19
C GLY A 118 -2.04 3.62 -4.36
N VAL A 119 -3.23 3.98 -4.87
CA VAL A 119 -4.21 4.83 -4.15
C VAL A 119 -4.69 4.15 -2.87
N VAL A 120 -5.01 2.86 -2.94
CA VAL A 120 -5.46 2.08 -1.76
C VAL A 120 -4.38 2.04 -0.68
N ALA A 121 -3.11 1.86 -1.06
CA ALA A 121 -2.00 1.85 -0.11
C ALA A 121 -1.72 3.25 0.47
N GLU A 122 -1.81 4.31 -0.35
CA GLU A 122 -1.69 5.71 0.12
C GLU A 122 -2.78 6.01 1.17
N ASP A 123 -4.05 5.71 0.88
CA ASP A 123 -5.14 5.94 1.81
C ASP A 123 -5.05 5.08 3.08
N LYS A 124 -4.56 3.84 2.97
CA LYS A 124 -4.24 2.99 4.11
C LYS A 124 -3.24 3.67 5.03
N SER A 125 -2.17 4.28 4.48
CA SER A 125 -1.15 4.98 5.25
C SER A 125 -1.70 6.20 6.01
N ILE A 126 -2.69 6.88 5.43
CA ILE A 126 -3.33 8.05 6.05
C ILE A 126 -4.30 7.62 7.15
N SER A 127 -5.09 6.57 6.92
CA SER A 127 -6.22 6.21 7.77
C SER A 127 -5.85 5.59 9.13
N ILE A 128 -4.64 5.05 9.25
CA ILE A 128 -4.22 4.33 10.47
C ILE A 128 -4.00 5.30 11.64
N LEU A 129 -3.69 6.59 11.40
CA LEU A 129 -3.24 7.52 12.44
C LEU A 129 -3.79 8.94 12.34
N ASP A 130 -4.90 9.17 11.63
CA ASP A 130 -5.47 10.52 11.41
C ASP A 130 -5.73 11.34 12.68
N ASN A 131 -5.74 10.72 13.85
CA ASN A 131 -6.09 11.38 15.11
C ASN A 131 -4.92 11.61 16.08
N LEU A 132 -3.70 11.17 15.80
CA LEU A 132 -2.63 11.14 16.80
C LEU A 132 -1.34 11.88 16.43
N VAL A 133 -1.04 12.08 15.15
CA VAL A 133 0.24 12.67 14.70
C VAL A 133 0.00 13.71 13.61
N THR A 134 0.57 14.90 13.78
CA THR A 134 0.41 16.03 12.86
C THR A 134 1.23 15.90 11.57
N ASP A 135 2.38 15.19 11.60
CA ASP A 135 3.24 15.01 10.43
C ASP A 135 3.24 13.56 9.94
N SER A 136 2.90 13.38 8.66
CA SER A 136 2.87 12.06 8.00
C SER A 136 4.22 11.33 8.01
N ALA A 137 5.35 12.07 8.08
CA ALA A 137 6.69 11.47 8.13
C ALA A 137 7.07 10.90 9.51
N GLN A 138 6.28 11.18 10.56
CA GLN A 138 6.44 10.59 11.89
C GLN A 138 5.58 9.33 12.09
N ARG A 139 4.80 8.96 11.07
CA ARG A 139 3.89 7.82 11.09
C ARG A 139 4.57 6.53 10.65
N ASP A 140 3.78 5.45 10.60
CA ASP A 140 4.20 4.19 10.00
C ASP A 140 4.55 4.39 8.52
N VAL A 141 5.84 4.35 8.22
CA VAL A 141 6.36 4.57 6.85
C VAL A 141 6.29 3.32 5.97
N ASP A 142 5.95 2.16 6.53
CA ASP A 142 5.88 0.93 5.74
C ASP A 142 4.72 0.99 4.75
N SER A 143 3.57 1.50 5.17
CA SER A 143 2.43 1.74 4.25
C SER A 143 2.74 2.83 3.22
N VAL A 144 3.52 3.87 3.58
CA VAL A 144 3.98 4.90 2.63
C VAL A 144 4.95 4.30 1.61
N ARG A 145 5.85 3.43 2.04
CA ARG A 145 6.79 2.72 1.16
C ARG A 145 6.07 1.75 0.23
N GLU A 146 5.04 1.07 0.73
CA GLU A 146 4.17 0.19 -0.07
C GLU A 146 3.48 1.00 -1.20
N ALA A 147 2.89 2.15 -0.87
CA ALA A 147 2.27 3.04 -1.87
C ALA A 147 3.29 3.56 -2.91
N TYR A 148 4.47 3.96 -2.45
CA TYR A 148 5.57 4.39 -3.32
C TYR A 148 5.95 3.30 -4.33
N SER A 149 6.14 2.06 -3.86
CA SER A 149 6.47 0.92 -4.72
C SER A 149 5.39 0.69 -5.77
N TYR A 150 4.11 0.71 -5.40
CA TYR A 150 3.02 0.45 -6.34
C TYR A 150 2.88 1.52 -7.44
N PHE A 151 3.12 2.80 -7.12
CA PHE A 151 3.16 3.84 -8.15
C PHE A 151 4.43 3.77 -9.02
N ALA A 152 5.57 3.37 -8.47
CA ALA A 152 6.78 3.13 -9.24
C ALA A 152 6.57 1.97 -10.23
N ASP A 153 6.02 0.84 -9.78
CA ASP A 153 5.68 -0.31 -10.62
C ASP A 153 4.75 0.08 -11.79
N LEU A 154 3.76 0.96 -11.52
CA LEU A 154 2.88 1.48 -12.58
C LEU A 154 3.66 2.26 -13.66
N ILE A 155 4.55 3.16 -13.22
CA ILE A 155 5.31 4.02 -14.14
C ILE A 155 6.30 3.19 -14.97
N ASP A 156 6.98 2.25 -14.32
CA ASP A 156 7.94 1.36 -14.98
C ASP A 156 7.26 0.43 -16.00
N THR A 157 6.10 -0.14 -15.63
CA THR A 157 5.41 -1.11 -16.49
C THR A 157 4.57 -0.44 -17.57
N PHE A 158 3.95 0.71 -17.26
CA PHE A 158 3.02 1.42 -18.16
C PHE A 158 3.31 2.92 -18.23
N PRO A 159 4.51 3.35 -18.70
CA PRO A 159 4.95 4.75 -18.68
C PRO A 159 4.04 5.68 -19.52
N ASN A 160 3.38 5.13 -20.55
CA ASN A 160 2.50 5.87 -21.44
C ASN A 160 1.01 5.78 -21.07
N SER A 161 0.69 5.20 -19.91
CA SER A 161 -0.71 5.13 -19.46
C SER A 161 -1.21 6.52 -19.05
N LYS A 162 -2.52 6.72 -19.16
CA LYS A 162 -3.15 7.97 -18.69
C LYS A 162 -2.99 8.22 -17.19
N TYR A 163 -2.60 7.20 -16.42
CA TYR A 163 -2.38 7.26 -14.97
C TYR A 163 -0.93 7.61 -14.59
N ALA A 164 0.03 7.51 -15.54
CA ALA A 164 1.45 7.68 -15.24
C ALA A 164 1.80 9.08 -14.71
N ASN A 165 1.20 10.14 -15.26
CA ASN A 165 1.46 11.50 -14.81
C ASN A 165 0.98 11.75 -13.38
N GLU A 166 -0.22 11.28 -13.05
CA GLU A 166 -0.75 11.41 -11.69
C GLU A 166 0.04 10.56 -10.70
N ALA A 167 0.39 9.32 -11.07
CA ALA A 167 1.23 8.44 -10.29
C ALA A 167 2.60 9.07 -10.00
N SER A 168 3.23 9.73 -10.99
CA SER A 168 4.51 10.45 -10.82
C SER A 168 4.40 11.58 -9.80
N THR A 169 3.29 12.33 -9.82
CA THR A 169 3.04 13.38 -8.82
C THR A 169 2.90 12.80 -7.41
N LYS A 170 2.15 11.70 -7.26
CA LYS A 170 1.99 10.99 -6.00
C LYS A 170 3.32 10.39 -5.52
N LEU A 171 4.08 9.78 -6.41
CA LEU A 171 5.40 9.23 -6.13
C LEU A 171 6.35 10.28 -5.55
N THR A 172 6.39 11.48 -6.15
CA THR A 172 7.20 12.60 -5.65
C THR A 172 6.80 13.00 -4.23
N LYS A 173 5.50 13.09 -3.94
CA LYS A 173 4.99 13.40 -2.60
C LYS A 173 5.39 12.33 -1.57
N LEU A 174 5.21 11.04 -1.92
CA LEU A 174 5.56 9.91 -1.05
C LEU A 174 7.07 9.85 -0.81
N MET A 175 7.89 10.07 -1.85
CA MET A 175 9.34 10.17 -1.74
C MET A 175 9.76 11.25 -0.74
N ASN A 176 9.18 12.45 -0.82
CA ASN A 176 9.45 13.52 0.13
C ASN A 176 9.03 13.16 1.56
N THR A 177 7.94 12.42 1.72
CA THR A 177 7.51 11.93 3.04
C THR A 177 8.51 10.92 3.61
N LEU A 178 8.99 9.98 2.82
CA LEU A 178 10.01 9.00 3.22
C LEU A 178 11.35 9.66 3.57
N ALA A 179 11.81 10.59 2.72
CA ALA A 179 13.04 11.34 2.97
C ALA A 179 12.95 12.17 4.26
N ARG A 180 11.82 12.81 4.53
CA ARG A 180 11.58 13.56 5.76
C ARG A 180 11.53 12.67 7.00
N HIS A 181 11.02 11.44 6.87
CA HIS A 181 11.12 10.46 7.96
C HIS A 181 12.58 10.17 8.32
N GLU A 182 13.42 9.87 7.33
CA GLU A 182 14.84 9.63 7.56
C GLU A 182 15.54 10.87 8.16
N LEU A 183 15.10 12.07 7.77
CA LEU A 183 15.60 13.32 8.35
C LEU A 183 15.26 13.41 9.85
N TYR A 184 14.04 13.10 10.27
CA TYR A 184 13.69 13.07 11.69
C TYR A 184 14.51 12.06 12.48
N VAL A 185 14.77 10.89 11.89
CA VAL A 185 15.63 9.89 12.50
C VAL A 185 17.08 10.40 12.60
N ALA A 186 17.59 11.10 11.59
CA ALA A 186 18.93 11.70 11.61
C ALA A 186 19.04 12.80 12.69
N ILE A 187 18.04 13.70 12.81
CA ILE A 187 17.96 14.71 13.86
C ILE A 187 17.96 14.06 15.25
N TYR A 188 17.15 13.02 15.45
CA TYR A 188 17.10 12.29 16.72
C TYR A 188 18.48 11.72 17.09
N TYR A 189 19.17 11.04 16.18
CA TYR A 189 20.50 10.50 16.42
C TYR A 189 21.53 11.60 16.70
N THR A 190 21.42 12.76 16.04
CA THR A 190 22.27 13.90 16.32
C THR A 190 22.09 14.39 17.76
N LYS A 191 20.83 14.57 18.21
CA LYS A 191 20.51 15.03 19.57
C LYS A 191 21.01 14.10 20.67
N ILE A 192 21.00 12.80 20.45
CA ILE A 192 21.51 11.82 21.43
C ILE A 192 23.02 11.53 21.29
N GLY A 193 23.75 12.28 20.43
CA GLY A 193 25.19 12.13 20.23
C GLY A 193 25.62 10.90 19.43
N SER A 194 24.68 10.18 18.80
CA SER A 194 24.99 9.02 17.97
C SER A 194 25.38 9.45 16.55
N HIS A 195 26.47 10.20 16.43
CA HIS A 195 26.89 10.91 15.22
C HIS A 195 27.03 10.00 13.99
N ILE A 196 27.62 8.80 14.14
CA ILE A 196 27.75 7.86 13.02
C ILE A 196 26.39 7.40 12.50
N ALA A 197 25.42 7.16 13.40
CA ALA A 197 24.07 6.77 12.98
C ALA A 197 23.37 7.94 12.25
N ALA A 198 23.54 9.18 12.73
CA ALA A 198 23.01 10.38 12.08
C ALA A 198 23.60 10.57 10.67
N ILE A 199 24.93 10.41 10.52
CA ILE A 199 25.61 10.45 9.21
C ILE A 199 25.02 9.41 8.25
N ASN A 200 24.84 8.17 8.70
CA ASN A 200 24.30 7.10 7.87
C ASN A 200 22.88 7.39 7.42
N ARG A 201 22.02 7.96 8.29
CA ARG A 201 20.66 8.37 7.90
C ARG A 201 20.66 9.54 6.91
N SER A 202 21.50 10.54 7.14
CA SER A 202 21.67 11.68 6.21
C SER A 202 22.17 11.22 4.84
N LYS A 203 23.15 10.29 4.83
CA LYS A 203 23.66 9.67 3.61
C LYS A 203 22.58 8.88 2.88
N PHE A 204 21.75 8.13 3.62
CA PHE A 204 20.63 7.38 3.06
C PHE A 204 19.64 8.29 2.32
N ILE A 205 19.34 9.50 2.86
CA ILE A 205 18.49 10.49 2.18
C ILE A 205 19.09 10.86 0.82
N ILE A 206 20.39 11.17 0.79
CA ILE A 206 21.10 11.66 -0.40
C ILE A 206 21.14 10.57 -1.50
N GLU A 207 21.39 9.33 -1.10
CA GLU A 207 21.54 8.21 -2.02
C GLU A 207 20.22 7.66 -2.55
N ASN A 208 19.17 7.62 -1.71
CA ASN A 208 17.90 6.96 -2.05
C ASN A 208 16.78 7.93 -2.43
N TYR A 209 16.89 9.23 -2.06
CA TYR A 209 15.90 10.25 -2.35
C TYR A 209 16.53 11.50 -2.98
N PRO A 210 17.27 11.36 -4.10
CA PRO A 210 18.12 12.43 -4.66
C PRO A 210 17.34 13.69 -5.11
N ASN A 211 16.03 13.56 -5.35
CA ASN A 211 15.15 14.67 -5.76
C ASN A 211 14.28 15.20 -4.61
N SER A 212 14.57 14.79 -3.37
CA SER A 212 13.80 15.21 -2.20
C SER A 212 14.16 16.63 -1.74
N SER A 213 13.14 17.34 -1.25
CA SER A 213 13.34 18.60 -0.55
C SER A 213 14.15 18.48 0.76
N SER A 214 14.37 17.26 1.27
CA SER A 214 15.17 17.00 2.47
C SER A 214 16.68 16.87 2.21
N ILE A 215 17.14 16.96 0.96
CA ILE A 215 18.57 16.87 0.62
C ILE A 215 19.42 17.93 1.32
N PRO A 216 19.07 19.24 1.28
CA PRO A 216 19.90 20.25 1.95
C PRO A 216 19.97 20.07 3.46
N ASP A 217 18.88 19.64 4.10
CA ASP A 217 18.86 19.31 5.53
C ASP A 217 19.74 18.08 5.82
N GLY A 218 19.67 17.05 4.99
CA GLY A 218 20.54 15.87 5.08
C GLY A 218 22.03 16.24 4.97
N LEU A 219 22.41 17.08 4.00
CA LEU A 219 23.78 17.57 3.85
C LEU A 219 24.22 18.39 5.07
N HIS A 220 23.37 19.25 5.58
CA HIS A 220 23.66 20.06 6.78
C HIS A 220 23.93 19.18 8.01
N LEU A 221 23.03 18.22 8.29
CA LEU A 221 23.19 17.28 9.41
C LEU A 221 24.44 16.41 9.24
N MET A 222 24.71 15.96 8.02
CA MET A 222 25.91 15.15 7.73
C MET A 222 27.19 15.93 8.02
N ALA A 223 27.27 17.19 7.59
CA ALA A 223 28.41 18.06 7.88
C ALA A 223 28.58 18.33 9.39
N TYR A 224 27.46 18.63 10.08
CA TYR A 224 27.47 18.84 11.54
C TYR A 224 28.00 17.60 12.28
N ASN A 225 27.52 16.42 11.96
CA ASN A 225 27.94 15.18 12.61
C ASN A 225 29.36 14.74 12.23
N TYR A 226 29.88 15.09 11.04
CA TYR A 226 31.28 14.90 10.70
C TYR A 226 32.20 15.76 11.56
N ASP A 227 31.83 17.02 11.86
CA ASP A 227 32.61 17.87 12.79
C ASP A 227 32.62 17.26 14.19
N ALA A 228 31.48 16.79 14.68
CA ALA A 228 31.37 16.20 16.01
C ALA A 228 32.30 14.99 16.23
N ILE A 229 32.60 14.24 15.14
CA ILE A 229 33.57 13.12 15.18
C ILE A 229 34.97 13.50 14.69
N SER A 230 35.26 14.81 14.57
CA SER A 230 36.55 15.34 14.11
C SER A 230 36.95 14.94 12.68
N ALA A 231 35.99 14.59 11.83
CA ALA A 231 36.20 14.27 10.42
C ALA A 231 36.18 15.56 9.56
N VAL A 232 37.07 16.52 9.87
CA VAL A 232 37.08 17.90 9.36
C VAL A 232 37.05 17.99 7.85
N LYS A 233 37.80 17.13 7.15
CA LYS A 233 37.82 17.14 5.67
C LYS A 233 36.43 16.79 5.11
N LEU A 234 35.78 15.74 5.63
CA LEU A 234 34.45 15.33 5.17
C LEU A 234 33.39 16.40 5.48
N ALA A 235 33.46 17.03 6.65
CA ALA A 235 32.59 18.15 7.00
C ALA A 235 32.72 19.32 6.02
N THR A 236 33.98 19.70 5.70
CA THR A 236 34.27 20.81 4.77
C THR A 236 33.78 20.50 3.34
N ASP A 237 34.08 19.29 2.85
CA ASP A 237 33.65 18.85 1.52
C ASP A 237 32.10 18.81 1.42
N THR A 238 31.41 18.33 2.45
CA THR A 238 29.94 18.29 2.50
C THR A 238 29.33 19.71 2.53
N ARG A 239 29.90 20.65 3.30
CA ARG A 239 29.45 22.05 3.29
C ARG A 239 29.68 22.72 1.94
N LYS A 240 30.77 22.39 1.25
CA LYS A 240 31.02 22.90 -0.10
C LYS A 240 29.92 22.44 -1.07
N VAL A 241 29.53 21.17 -1.00
CA VAL A 241 28.39 20.66 -1.79
C VAL A 241 27.11 21.40 -1.45
N LEU A 242 26.80 21.55 -0.15
CA LEU A 242 25.60 22.26 0.30
C LEU A 242 25.56 23.69 -0.22
N SER A 243 26.63 24.47 -0.03
CA SER A 243 26.69 25.89 -0.45
C SER A 243 26.66 26.06 -1.96
N SER A 244 27.26 25.17 -2.72
CA SER A 244 27.27 25.23 -4.20
C SER A 244 25.94 24.88 -4.83
N SER A 245 25.20 23.92 -4.23
CA SER A 245 23.93 23.43 -4.77
C SER A 245 22.71 24.14 -4.18
N TYR A 246 22.82 24.69 -2.95
CA TYR A 246 21.74 25.29 -2.19
C TYR A 246 22.20 26.58 -1.50
N SER A 247 22.56 27.60 -2.29
CA SER A 247 23.19 28.87 -1.83
C SER A 247 22.41 29.65 -0.78
N ASN A 248 21.06 29.53 -0.78
CA ASN A 248 20.18 30.23 0.15
C ASN A 248 19.64 29.31 1.26
N TYR A 249 20.27 28.15 1.48
CA TYR A 249 19.80 27.22 2.49
C TYR A 249 19.96 27.79 3.92
N SER A 250 18.91 27.61 4.70
CA SER A 250 18.91 27.83 6.16
C SER A 250 18.11 26.70 6.80
N PRO A 251 18.64 26.03 7.86
CA PRO A 251 17.91 24.98 8.53
C PRO A 251 16.66 25.52 9.23
N ASN A 252 15.56 24.77 9.15
CA ASN A 252 14.29 25.10 9.81
C ASN A 252 14.00 24.20 11.02
N TYR A 253 15.02 23.52 11.56
CA TYR A 253 14.95 22.63 12.71
C TYR A 253 16.05 22.98 13.72
N SER A 254 15.84 22.56 15.01
CA SER A 254 16.86 22.69 16.07
C SER A 254 17.55 21.34 16.29
N ILE A 255 18.86 21.41 16.55
CA ILE A 255 19.72 20.26 16.90
C ILE A 255 20.03 20.25 18.42
N ASP A 256 19.73 21.38 19.10
CA ASP A 256 19.95 21.58 20.53
C ASP A 256 18.84 20.96 21.38
#